data_cc3d77acae2cde6d12a361671bd6753c
#
_entry.id   cc3d77acae2cde6d12a361671bd6753c
#
_cell.length_a   1.000
_cell.length_b   1.000
_cell.length_c   1.000
_cell.angle_alpha   90.00
_cell.angle_beta   90.00
_cell.angle_gamma   90.00
#
_symmetry.space_group_name_H-M   'P 1'
#
loop_
_entity.id
_entity.type
_entity.pdbx_description
1 polymer ?
#
loop_
_entity_poly.entity_id
_entity_poly.type
_entity_poly.pdbx_seq_one_letter_code
_entity_poly.pdbx_strand_id
1 'polypeptide(L)'
;GGYVLPGSAGHSQLAAHLGLVGRCRVILVDYRLAPEHPFPAAVEDAMAVVQALHEKGLPWHQLMVGGDSAGGGLAAATLLNLKLQGLPQPAAAVLLSPWLDLALTGGSMQSNADRDVMLGAEVLGRWAQIYLGERDPLAPLASPLFGDCADLAPVLVHVGDSEVLLADSEQYVDHIIEA
;
A
#
# COMPACT_ATOMS: atom_id res chain seq x y z
N GLY A 1 9.06 -4.06 5.59
CA GLY A 1 8.03 -3.23 6.23
C GLY A 1 8.42 -1.77 6.33
N GLY A 2 7.42 -0.87 6.37
CA GLY A 2 7.64 0.56 6.56
C GLY A 2 8.45 1.25 5.45
N TYR A 3 8.54 0.66 4.27
CA TYR A 3 9.41 1.12 3.16
C TYR A 3 10.92 1.08 3.44
N VAL A 4 11.33 0.66 4.65
CA VAL A 4 12.73 0.68 5.10
C VAL A 4 13.27 -0.70 5.47
N LEU A 5 12.41 -1.67 5.72
CA LEU A 5 12.79 -3.04 6.08
C LEU A 5 12.43 -4.01 4.96
N PRO A 6 13.31 -4.98 4.65
CA PRO A 6 13.04 -5.98 3.62
C PRO A 6 11.83 -6.85 3.96
N GLY A 7 11.31 -7.52 2.94
CA GLY A 7 10.28 -8.53 3.10
C GLY A 7 10.72 -9.66 4.03
N SER A 8 9.77 -10.21 4.79
CA SER A 8 10.03 -11.31 5.73
C SER A 8 9.62 -12.67 5.16
N ALA A 9 10.02 -13.74 5.82
CA ALA A 9 9.54 -15.09 5.50
C ALA A 9 8.01 -15.23 5.59
N GLY A 10 7.37 -14.42 6.45
CA GLY A 10 5.90 -14.36 6.57
C GLY A 10 5.22 -13.90 5.29
N HIS A 11 5.78 -12.91 4.59
CA HIS A 11 5.24 -12.45 3.30
C HIS A 11 5.31 -13.57 2.24
N SER A 12 6.43 -14.31 2.20
CA SER A 12 6.57 -15.45 1.28
C SER A 12 5.59 -16.59 1.59
N GLN A 13 5.32 -16.85 2.87
CA GLN A 13 4.34 -17.84 3.30
C GLN A 13 2.92 -17.41 2.95
N LEU A 14 2.56 -16.14 3.20
CA LEU A 14 1.27 -15.58 2.81
C LEU A 14 1.06 -15.69 1.30
N ALA A 15 2.04 -15.28 0.51
CA ALA A 15 2.00 -15.38 -0.95
C ALA A 15 1.80 -16.83 -1.43
N ALA A 16 2.50 -17.80 -0.81
CA ALA A 16 2.32 -19.22 -1.13
C ALA A 16 0.91 -19.71 -0.83
N HIS A 17 0.34 -19.33 0.33
CA HIS A 17 -1.04 -19.67 0.68
C HIS A 17 -2.07 -19.05 -0.27
N LEU A 18 -1.91 -17.76 -0.57
CA LEU A 18 -2.78 -17.08 -1.54
C LEU A 18 -2.72 -17.75 -2.92
N GLY A 19 -1.53 -18.12 -3.38
CA GLY A 19 -1.35 -18.83 -4.65
C GLY A 19 -2.04 -20.21 -4.67
N LEU A 20 -1.94 -20.96 -3.56
CA LEU A 20 -2.57 -22.28 -3.44
C LEU A 20 -4.09 -22.19 -3.37
N VAL A 21 -4.63 -21.33 -2.49
CA VAL A 21 -6.07 -21.20 -2.27
C VAL A 21 -6.74 -20.51 -3.47
N GLY A 22 -6.14 -19.44 -3.98
CA GLY A 22 -6.63 -18.69 -5.11
C GLY A 22 -6.39 -19.35 -6.47
N ARG A 23 -5.58 -20.45 -6.51
CA ARG A 23 -5.16 -21.12 -7.76
C ARG A 23 -4.57 -20.11 -8.76
N CYS A 24 -3.79 -19.17 -8.27
CA CYS A 24 -3.19 -18.10 -9.07
C CYS A 24 -1.67 -18.07 -8.88
N ARG A 25 -0.99 -17.38 -9.79
CA ARG A 25 0.42 -17.06 -9.62
C ARG A 25 0.51 -15.80 -8.76
N VAL A 26 1.31 -15.84 -7.70
CA VAL A 26 1.63 -14.68 -6.87
C VAL A 26 3.06 -14.24 -7.17
N ILE A 27 3.26 -12.97 -7.38
CA ILE A 27 4.55 -12.32 -7.61
C ILE A 27 4.80 -11.38 -6.43
N LEU A 28 5.84 -11.65 -5.67
CA LEU A 28 6.33 -10.74 -4.64
C LEU A 28 7.24 -9.72 -5.28
N VAL A 29 6.94 -8.45 -5.09
CA VAL A 29 7.77 -7.34 -5.57
C VAL A 29 8.79 -7.00 -4.50
N ASP A 30 10.06 -7.21 -4.81
CA ASP A 30 11.19 -6.80 -3.97
C ASP A 30 11.59 -5.37 -4.38
N TYR A 31 10.75 -4.41 -3.97
CA TYR A 31 10.95 -3.00 -4.31
C TYR A 31 12.11 -2.39 -3.54
N ARG A 32 12.74 -1.38 -4.12
CA ARG A 32 13.85 -0.62 -3.52
C ARG A 32 13.41 0.05 -2.22
N LEU A 33 14.29 0.00 -1.22
CA LEU A 33 14.03 0.49 0.13
C LEU A 33 14.78 1.78 0.44
N ALA A 34 14.20 2.61 1.30
CA ALA A 34 14.87 3.73 1.91
C ALA A 34 15.77 3.25 3.07
N PRO A 35 16.86 3.97 3.43
CA PRO A 35 17.22 5.29 2.90
C PRO A 35 17.96 5.28 1.56
N GLU A 36 18.45 4.12 1.07
CA GLU A 36 19.23 4.03 -0.16
C GLU A 36 18.42 4.50 -1.37
N HIS A 37 17.12 4.22 -1.37
CA HIS A 37 16.17 4.56 -2.42
C HIS A 37 14.89 5.14 -1.81
N PRO A 38 14.87 6.43 -1.46
CA PRO A 38 13.69 7.07 -0.89
C PRO A 38 12.54 7.20 -1.91
N PHE A 39 11.41 7.70 -1.45
CA PHE A 39 10.26 8.04 -2.31
C PHE A 39 10.72 8.89 -3.51
N PRO A 40 10.26 8.56 -4.75
CA PRO A 40 9.20 7.59 -5.10
C PRO A 40 9.70 6.20 -5.57
N ALA A 41 10.92 5.77 -5.26
CA ALA A 41 11.53 4.56 -5.84
C ALA A 41 10.65 3.30 -5.74
N ALA A 42 10.02 3.05 -4.58
CA ALA A 42 9.12 1.90 -4.40
C ALA A 42 7.91 1.97 -5.34
N VAL A 43 7.34 3.16 -5.54
CA VAL A 43 6.21 3.38 -6.47
C VAL A 43 6.63 3.13 -7.91
N GLU A 44 7.81 3.59 -8.31
CA GLU A 44 8.37 3.33 -9.64
C GLU A 44 8.56 1.84 -9.89
N ASP A 45 9.08 1.10 -8.91
CA ASP A 45 9.30 -0.33 -9.02
C ASP A 45 7.99 -1.12 -9.12
N ALA A 46 6.98 -0.77 -8.32
CA ALA A 46 5.66 -1.38 -8.38
C ALA A 46 5.02 -1.15 -9.76
N MET A 47 5.09 0.08 -10.27
CA MET A 47 4.60 0.42 -11.61
C MET A 47 5.33 -0.33 -12.71
N ALA A 48 6.66 -0.41 -12.62
CA ALA A 48 7.46 -1.17 -13.60
C ALA A 48 7.06 -2.65 -13.67
N VAL A 49 6.75 -3.26 -12.51
CA VAL A 49 6.30 -4.66 -12.45
C VAL A 49 4.94 -4.84 -13.12
N VAL A 50 3.93 -4.02 -12.79
CA VAL A 50 2.59 -4.17 -13.37
C VAL A 50 2.60 -3.89 -14.86
N GLN A 51 3.36 -2.91 -15.33
CA GLN A 51 3.52 -2.60 -16.75
C GLN A 51 4.22 -3.73 -17.50
N ALA A 52 5.33 -4.27 -16.96
CA ALA A 52 6.04 -5.39 -17.56
C ALA A 52 5.19 -6.67 -17.66
N LEU A 53 4.30 -6.91 -16.69
CA LEU A 53 3.35 -8.03 -16.76
C LEU A 53 2.35 -7.84 -17.88
N HIS A 54 1.82 -6.63 -18.02
CA HIS A 54 0.91 -6.30 -19.12
C HIS A 54 1.58 -6.42 -20.49
N GLU A 55 2.79 -5.90 -20.66
CA GLU A 55 3.59 -6.01 -21.89
C GLU A 55 3.89 -7.46 -22.27
N LYS A 56 4.00 -8.37 -21.28
CA LYS A 56 4.13 -9.80 -21.50
C LYS A 56 2.81 -10.51 -21.80
N GLY A 57 1.75 -9.77 -21.99
CA GLY A 57 0.44 -10.27 -22.43
C GLY A 57 -0.54 -10.60 -21.30
N LEU A 58 -0.26 -10.20 -20.03
CA LEU A 58 -1.24 -10.34 -18.95
C LEU A 58 -2.27 -9.22 -19.06
N PRO A 59 -3.57 -9.52 -19.29
CA PRO A 59 -4.61 -8.50 -19.34
C PRO A 59 -4.81 -7.86 -17.96
N TRP A 60 -5.07 -6.57 -17.91
CA TRP A 60 -5.30 -5.83 -16.66
C TRP A 60 -6.40 -6.47 -15.78
N HIS A 61 -7.49 -6.92 -16.38
CA HIS A 61 -8.59 -7.58 -15.66
C HIS A 61 -8.24 -8.96 -15.09
N GLN A 62 -7.06 -9.49 -15.32
CA GLN A 62 -6.52 -10.71 -14.72
C GLN A 62 -5.43 -10.43 -13.68
N LEU A 63 -5.08 -9.17 -13.48
CA LEU A 63 -4.14 -8.74 -12.47
C LEU A 63 -4.89 -8.29 -11.21
N MET A 64 -4.41 -8.72 -10.07
CA MET A 64 -4.77 -8.14 -8.76
C MET A 64 -3.51 -7.61 -8.12
N VAL A 65 -3.62 -6.49 -7.43
CA VAL A 65 -2.53 -5.95 -6.62
C VAL A 65 -2.89 -6.07 -5.14
N GLY A 66 -1.88 -6.17 -4.28
CA GLY A 66 -2.16 -6.23 -2.85
C GLY A 66 -0.90 -6.08 -2.03
N GLY A 67 -1.09 -5.78 -0.75
CA GLY A 67 0.02 -5.65 0.17
C GLY A 67 -0.45 -5.44 1.60
N ASP A 68 0.48 -5.58 2.54
CA ASP A 68 0.27 -5.32 3.95
C ASP A 68 1.07 -4.10 4.42
N SER A 69 0.51 -3.34 5.35
CA SER A 69 1.16 -2.17 5.95
C SER A 69 1.64 -1.16 4.86
N ALA A 70 2.93 -0.83 4.81
CA ALA A 70 3.53 -0.06 3.72
C ALA A 70 3.28 -0.66 2.33
N GLY A 71 3.24 -1.99 2.21
CA GLY A 71 2.87 -2.68 0.97
C GLY A 71 1.42 -2.44 0.57
N GLY A 72 0.51 -2.30 1.52
CA GLY A 72 -0.87 -1.87 1.30
C GLY A 72 -0.94 -0.43 0.80
N GLY A 73 -0.17 0.47 1.40
CA GLY A 73 -0.01 1.84 0.92
C GLY A 73 0.56 1.88 -0.52
N LEU A 74 1.58 1.07 -0.79
CA LEU A 74 2.17 0.96 -2.14
C LEU A 74 1.18 0.40 -3.18
N ALA A 75 0.35 -0.57 -2.80
CA ALA A 75 -0.70 -1.09 -3.67
C ALA A 75 -1.75 -0.01 -4.00
N ALA A 76 -2.20 0.77 -3.01
CA ALA A 76 -3.10 1.90 -3.23
C ALA A 76 -2.45 3.00 -4.08
N ALA A 77 -1.18 3.34 -3.82
CA ALA A 77 -0.41 4.26 -4.65
C ALA A 77 -0.27 3.78 -6.10
N THR A 78 -0.16 2.44 -6.31
CA THR A 78 -0.12 1.86 -7.66
C THR A 78 -1.42 2.07 -8.40
N LEU A 79 -2.60 1.84 -7.76
CA LEU A 79 -3.91 2.13 -8.37
C LEU A 79 -4.02 3.60 -8.79
N LEU A 80 -3.65 4.49 -7.87
CA LEU A 80 -3.69 5.93 -8.11
C LEU A 80 -2.75 6.34 -9.24
N ASN A 81 -1.54 5.77 -9.29
CA ASN A 81 -0.57 6.10 -10.33
C ASN A 81 -1.01 5.58 -11.71
N LEU A 82 -1.63 4.40 -11.78
CA LEU A 82 -2.26 3.90 -13.00
C LEU A 82 -3.33 4.88 -13.51
N LYS A 83 -4.20 5.37 -12.64
CA LYS A 83 -5.20 6.39 -12.97
C LYS A 83 -4.54 7.68 -13.48
N LEU A 84 -3.55 8.20 -12.79
CA LEU A 84 -2.84 9.43 -13.17
C LEU A 84 -2.16 9.33 -14.55
N GLN A 85 -1.72 8.12 -14.92
CA GLN A 85 -1.14 7.84 -16.24
C GLN A 85 -2.18 7.50 -17.31
N GLY A 86 -3.47 7.49 -17.00
CA GLY A 86 -4.54 7.08 -17.93
C GLY A 86 -4.46 5.61 -18.33
N LEU A 87 -3.85 4.76 -17.50
CA LEU A 87 -3.73 3.33 -17.73
C LEU A 87 -4.93 2.58 -17.12
N PRO A 88 -5.31 1.42 -17.68
CA PRO A 88 -6.39 0.63 -17.11
C PRO A 88 -6.09 0.16 -15.69
N GLN A 89 -7.14 0.02 -14.89
CA GLN A 89 -7.06 -0.52 -13.54
C GLN A 89 -6.94 -2.05 -13.55
N PRO A 90 -6.30 -2.67 -12.53
CA PRO A 90 -6.34 -4.11 -12.31
C PRO A 90 -7.76 -4.57 -11.94
N ALA A 91 -7.99 -5.88 -11.88
CA ALA A 91 -9.29 -6.45 -11.52
C ALA A 91 -9.75 -6.05 -10.11
N ALA A 92 -8.83 -5.99 -9.15
CA ALA A 92 -9.08 -5.60 -7.77
C ALA A 92 -7.78 -5.32 -7.02
N ALA A 93 -7.92 -4.75 -5.82
CA ALA A 93 -6.83 -4.66 -4.86
C ALA A 93 -7.22 -5.25 -3.50
N VAL A 94 -6.22 -5.76 -2.75
CA VAL A 94 -6.37 -6.25 -1.38
C VAL A 94 -5.35 -5.56 -0.48
N LEU A 95 -5.84 -4.83 0.50
CA LEU A 95 -5.04 -4.04 1.42
C LEU A 95 -5.19 -4.61 2.83
N LEU A 96 -4.09 -5.03 3.43
CA LEU A 96 -4.06 -5.59 4.78
C LEU A 96 -3.39 -4.58 5.71
N SER A 97 -4.15 -4.02 6.65
CA SER A 97 -3.66 -3.00 7.59
C SER A 97 -2.84 -1.91 6.87
N PRO A 98 -3.37 -1.30 5.79
CA PRO A 98 -2.57 -0.44 4.92
C PRO A 98 -2.14 0.84 5.62
N TRP A 99 -0.88 1.25 5.41
CA TRP A 99 -0.38 2.55 5.82
C TRP A 99 -0.58 3.55 4.68
N LEU A 100 -1.63 4.38 4.78
CA LEU A 100 -2.10 5.25 3.71
C LEU A 100 -1.87 6.74 3.96
N ASP A 101 -1.46 7.08 5.19
CA ASP A 101 -1.17 8.45 5.64
C ASP A 101 0.21 8.52 6.32
N LEU A 102 1.20 9.00 5.59
CA LEU A 102 2.55 9.18 6.11
C LEU A 102 2.70 10.46 6.97
N ALA A 103 1.67 11.33 6.98
CA ALA A 103 1.59 12.48 7.87
C ALA A 103 1.06 12.10 9.27
N LEU A 104 0.56 10.85 9.45
CA LEU A 104 0.08 10.31 10.72
C LEU A 104 -1.05 11.14 11.35
N THR A 105 -1.98 11.63 10.54
CA THR A 105 -3.08 12.51 10.99
C THR A 105 -4.27 11.72 11.57
N GLY A 106 -4.32 10.40 11.35
CA GLY A 106 -5.40 9.53 11.79
C GLY A 106 -5.58 9.49 13.32
N GLY A 107 -6.81 9.60 13.80
CA GLY A 107 -7.13 9.60 15.23
C GLY A 107 -6.72 8.32 15.96
N SER A 108 -6.66 7.18 15.26
CA SER A 108 -6.23 5.90 15.83
C SER A 108 -4.76 5.89 16.26
N MET A 109 -3.92 6.78 15.74
CA MET A 109 -2.55 6.97 16.21
C MET A 109 -2.47 7.28 17.71
N GLN A 110 -3.49 7.94 18.26
CA GLN A 110 -3.59 8.24 19.68
C GLN A 110 -4.51 7.26 20.41
N SER A 111 -5.71 6.99 19.88
CA SER A 111 -6.72 6.18 20.58
C SER A 111 -6.31 4.71 20.72
N ASN A 112 -5.48 4.20 19.83
CA ASN A 112 -4.99 2.82 19.86
C ASN A 112 -3.51 2.69 20.27
N ALA A 113 -2.88 3.77 20.71
CA ALA A 113 -1.46 3.78 21.07
C ALA A 113 -1.07 2.72 22.14
N ASP A 114 -1.94 2.48 23.12
CA ASP A 114 -1.73 1.48 24.16
C ASP A 114 -2.31 0.08 23.81
N ARG A 115 -2.99 -0.03 22.67
CA ARG A 115 -3.65 -1.26 22.22
C ARG A 115 -2.87 -1.97 21.12
N ASP A 116 -2.23 -1.21 20.24
CA ASP A 116 -1.38 -1.75 19.19
C ASP A 116 -0.07 -2.28 19.77
N VAL A 117 0.11 -3.60 19.69
CA VAL A 117 1.30 -4.27 20.26
C VAL A 117 2.50 -4.29 19.30
N MET A 118 2.33 -3.80 18.06
CA MET A 118 3.36 -3.85 17.02
C MET A 118 3.88 -2.48 16.61
N LEU A 119 2.98 -1.51 16.46
CA LEU A 119 3.28 -0.22 15.86
C LEU A 119 2.91 0.92 16.80
N GLY A 120 3.55 2.05 16.60
CA GLY A 120 3.23 3.30 17.28
C GLY A 120 3.69 4.50 16.45
N ALA A 121 3.14 5.67 16.75
CA ALA A 121 3.39 6.90 16.01
C ALA A 121 4.88 7.25 15.90
N GLU A 122 5.69 6.97 16.94
CA GLU A 122 7.12 7.27 16.94
C GLU A 122 7.88 6.47 15.86
N VAL A 123 7.66 5.15 15.79
CA VAL A 123 8.35 4.29 14.81
C VAL A 123 7.86 4.59 13.39
N LEU A 124 6.55 4.79 13.22
CA LEU A 124 5.98 5.16 11.91
C LEU A 124 6.50 6.52 11.45
N GLY A 125 6.53 7.52 12.32
CA GLY A 125 7.06 8.86 11.99
C GLY A 125 8.54 8.82 11.59
N ARG A 126 9.35 7.97 12.25
CA ARG A 126 10.76 7.77 11.87
C ARG A 126 10.87 7.12 10.48
N TRP A 127 10.06 6.09 10.19
CA TRP A 127 10.06 5.44 8.89
C TRP A 127 9.54 6.36 7.78
N ALA A 128 8.50 7.15 8.05
CA ALA A 128 8.00 8.16 7.11
C ALA A 128 9.10 9.16 6.75
N GLN A 129 9.83 9.68 7.75
CA GLN A 129 10.92 10.61 7.53
C GLN A 129 12.06 9.99 6.68
N ILE A 130 12.44 8.74 6.95
CA ILE A 130 13.47 8.03 6.18
C ILE A 130 13.01 7.80 4.73
N TYR A 131 11.74 7.43 4.53
CA TYR A 131 11.19 7.15 3.21
C TYR A 131 10.98 8.42 2.38
N LEU A 132 10.44 9.47 2.99
CA LEU A 132 10.10 10.72 2.29
C LEU A 132 11.30 11.64 2.09
N GLY A 133 12.27 11.67 3.03
CA GLY A 133 13.26 12.71 3.09
C GLY A 133 12.59 14.08 3.26
N GLU A 134 12.82 14.98 2.32
CA GLU A 134 12.22 16.33 2.30
C GLU A 134 10.92 16.43 1.48
N ARG A 135 10.37 15.30 1.04
CA ARG A 135 9.15 15.26 0.25
C ARG A 135 7.92 15.49 1.12
N ASP A 136 6.88 16.06 0.49
CA ASP A 136 5.60 16.32 1.15
C ASP A 136 4.92 15.01 1.59
N PRO A 137 4.65 14.82 2.90
CA PRO A 137 3.94 13.64 3.38
C PRO A 137 2.49 13.56 2.90
N LEU A 138 1.90 14.66 2.43
CA LEU A 138 0.54 14.68 1.86
C LEU A 138 0.53 14.39 0.36
N ALA A 139 1.68 14.19 -0.27
CA ALA A 139 1.74 13.86 -1.69
C ALA A 139 0.95 12.55 -1.97
N PRO A 140 -0.02 12.55 -2.91
CA PRO A 140 -0.94 11.41 -3.10
C PRO A 140 -0.30 10.06 -3.39
N LEU A 141 0.87 10.04 -4.03
CA LEU A 141 1.60 8.79 -4.28
C LEU A 141 2.44 8.33 -3.07
N ALA A 142 2.66 9.19 -2.08
CA ALA A 142 3.26 8.82 -0.80
C ALA A 142 2.18 8.41 0.20
N SER A 143 1.10 9.19 0.28
CA SER A 143 -0.05 8.99 1.15
C SER A 143 -1.34 8.90 0.32
N PRO A 144 -1.69 7.71 -0.16
CA PRO A 144 -2.85 7.51 -1.04
C PRO A 144 -4.20 7.93 -0.43
N LEU A 145 -4.27 8.07 0.87
CA LEU A 145 -5.45 8.62 1.56
C LEU A 145 -5.85 10.00 1.02
N PHE A 146 -4.89 10.82 0.57
CA PHE A 146 -5.13 12.16 0.03
C PHE A 146 -5.25 12.20 -1.50
N GLY A 147 -5.35 11.03 -2.13
CA GLY A 147 -5.52 10.89 -3.57
C GLY A 147 -6.98 10.94 -4.02
N ASP A 148 -7.19 11.16 -5.30
CA ASP A 148 -8.51 11.06 -5.93
C ASP A 148 -8.89 9.59 -6.16
N CYS A 149 -9.79 9.06 -5.33
CA CYS A 149 -10.22 7.66 -5.32
C CYS A 149 -11.29 7.32 -6.38
N ALA A 150 -11.80 8.28 -7.17
CA ALA A 150 -12.79 8.00 -8.20
C ALA A 150 -12.25 7.03 -9.26
N ASP A 151 -13.09 6.14 -9.75
CA ASP A 151 -12.78 5.18 -10.83
C ASP A 151 -11.57 4.25 -10.56
N LEU A 152 -11.17 4.05 -9.31
CA LEU A 152 -10.19 3.03 -8.95
C LEU A 152 -10.78 1.62 -9.04
N ALA A 153 -9.91 0.60 -9.16
CA ALA A 153 -10.33 -0.80 -9.06
C ALA A 153 -11.06 -1.07 -7.74
N PRO A 154 -11.96 -2.07 -7.67
CA PRO A 154 -12.54 -2.52 -6.41
C PRO A 154 -11.47 -2.86 -5.38
N VAL A 155 -11.64 -2.40 -4.15
CA VAL A 155 -10.67 -2.59 -3.06
C VAL A 155 -11.31 -3.36 -1.91
N LEU A 156 -10.62 -4.39 -1.43
CA LEU A 156 -10.89 -5.06 -0.17
C LEU A 156 -9.88 -4.57 0.87
N VAL A 157 -10.36 -4.04 1.99
CA VAL A 157 -9.51 -3.62 3.11
C VAL A 157 -9.77 -4.50 4.31
N HIS A 158 -8.70 -5.00 4.92
CA HIS A 158 -8.72 -5.69 6.21
C HIS A 158 -7.82 -4.94 7.19
N VAL A 159 -8.34 -4.69 8.40
CA VAL A 159 -7.60 -4.02 9.47
C VAL A 159 -8.11 -4.51 10.83
N GLY A 160 -7.24 -4.57 11.83
CA GLY A 160 -7.63 -4.86 13.21
C GLY A 160 -8.13 -3.61 13.93
N ASP A 161 -9.15 -3.76 14.79
CA ASP A 161 -9.77 -2.67 15.53
C ASP A 161 -8.87 -2.03 16.61
N SER A 162 -7.76 -2.68 16.90
CA SER A 162 -6.79 -2.24 17.90
C SER A 162 -5.53 -1.62 17.28
N GLU A 163 -5.45 -1.56 15.96
CA GLU A 163 -4.28 -1.04 15.24
C GLU A 163 -4.27 0.48 15.17
N VAL A 164 -3.07 1.07 15.23
CA VAL A 164 -2.89 2.52 15.01
C VAL A 164 -3.21 2.94 13.58
N LEU A 165 -3.19 2.01 12.60
CA LEU A 165 -3.54 2.23 11.20
C LEU A 165 -5.05 2.08 10.91
N LEU A 166 -5.89 1.90 11.94
CA LEU A 166 -7.34 1.75 11.76
C LEU A 166 -7.96 2.94 11.03
N ALA A 167 -7.65 4.16 11.46
CA ALA A 167 -8.21 5.38 10.87
C ALA A 167 -7.82 5.56 9.40
N ASP A 168 -6.60 5.17 9.00
CA ASP A 168 -6.17 5.18 7.60
C ASP A 168 -7.12 4.33 6.73
N SER A 169 -7.42 3.13 7.23
CA SER A 169 -8.29 2.17 6.54
C SER A 169 -9.72 2.66 6.44
N GLU A 170 -10.30 3.15 7.56
CA GLU A 170 -11.67 3.65 7.61
C GLU A 170 -11.86 4.85 6.68
N GLN A 171 -11.00 5.86 6.80
CA GLN A 171 -11.08 7.06 5.96
C GLN A 171 -10.88 6.75 4.47
N TYR A 172 -9.97 5.82 4.13
CA TYR A 172 -9.77 5.46 2.73
C TYR A 172 -10.97 4.74 2.13
N VAL A 173 -11.63 3.86 2.91
CA VAL A 173 -12.88 3.20 2.49
C VAL A 173 -13.98 4.23 2.29
N ASP A 174 -14.14 5.19 3.22
CA ASP A 174 -15.12 6.28 3.10
C ASP A 174 -14.86 7.10 1.81
N HIS A 175 -13.62 7.48 1.52
CA HIS A 175 -13.26 8.20 0.30
C HIS A 175 -13.59 7.41 -0.99
N ILE A 176 -13.40 6.08 -0.99
CA ILE A 176 -13.75 5.23 -2.14
C ILE A 176 -15.26 5.13 -2.33
N ILE A 177 -16.03 5.07 -1.23
CA ILE A 177 -17.50 4.97 -1.29
C ILE A 177 -18.13 6.27 -1.75
N GLU A 178 -17.54 7.41 -1.39
CA GLU A 178 -18.03 8.75 -1.75
C GLU A 178 -17.66 9.17 -3.17
N ALA A 179 -16.68 8.53 -3.79
CA ALA A 179 -16.13 8.87 -5.10
C ALA A 179 -16.87 8.18 -6.26
#